data_d0921d3ce3e6ff7cf2828cfbd2e720bd
#
_entry.id   d0921d3ce3e6ff7cf2828cfbd2e720bd
#
_cell.length_a   1.000
_cell.length_b   1.000
_cell.length_c   1.000
_cell.angle_alpha   90.00
_cell.angle_beta   90.00
_cell.angle_gamma   90.00
#
_symmetry.space_group_name_H-M   'P 1'
#
loop_
_entity.id
_entity.type
_entity.pdbx_description
1 polymer ?
#
loop_
_entity_poly.entity_id
_entity_poly.type
_entity_poly.pdbx_seq_one_letter_code
_entity_poly.pdbx_strand_id
1 'polypeptide(L)'
;MSWKKQSMNRMPFIASFLLALASASHLAMADISTERQSELIYLLKQDCGSCHGMTLKGGLGPALLPETLYGKPKELLVTTILEGRIGTAMPPWKTMLTQDEAEWITVQLQQGVK
;
A
#
# COMPACT_ATOMS: atom_id res chain seq x y z
N MET A 1 -6.02 -57.80 60.61
CA MET A 1 -5.72 -56.36 60.73
C MET A 1 -5.81 -55.75 59.38
N SER A 2 -6.80 -54.86 59.20
CA SER A 2 -7.20 -54.32 57.92
C SER A 2 -6.39 -53.06 57.60
N TRP A 3 -5.65 -53.09 56.52
CA TRP A 3 -4.99 -51.91 55.98
C TRP A 3 -5.93 -51.28 54.99
N LYS A 4 -6.55 -50.17 55.35
CA LYS A 4 -7.32 -49.34 54.45
C LYS A 4 -6.38 -48.68 53.42
N LYS A 5 -6.49 -49.06 52.15
CA LYS A 5 -5.92 -48.34 51.04
C LYS A 5 -6.62 -47.02 50.94
N GLN A 6 -5.88 -45.94 51.20
CA GLN A 6 -6.33 -44.60 50.88
C GLN A 6 -6.31 -44.45 49.38
N SER A 7 -7.48 -44.17 48.88
CA SER A 7 -7.71 -43.75 47.51
C SER A 7 -7.04 -42.40 47.29
N MET A 8 -5.96 -42.39 46.51
CA MET A 8 -5.41 -41.13 46.00
C MET A 8 -6.38 -40.50 45.01
N ASN A 9 -6.97 -39.38 45.42
CA ASN A 9 -7.77 -38.52 44.61
C ASN A 9 -6.94 -38.04 43.41
N ARG A 10 -7.27 -38.57 42.27
CA ARG A 10 -6.75 -38.03 41.03
C ARG A 10 -7.49 -36.72 40.74
N MET A 11 -6.86 -35.61 41.02
CA MET A 11 -7.29 -34.31 40.50
C MET A 11 -7.19 -34.32 38.97
N PRO A 12 -8.28 -34.05 38.27
CA PRO A 12 -8.18 -33.81 36.85
C PRO A 12 -7.51 -32.44 36.65
N PHE A 13 -6.32 -32.47 36.08
CA PHE A 13 -5.72 -31.25 35.54
C PHE A 13 -6.60 -30.77 34.39
N ILE A 14 -7.45 -29.81 34.71
CA ILE A 14 -8.14 -29.02 33.67
C ILE A 14 -7.06 -28.18 33.04
N ALA A 15 -6.49 -28.70 31.96
CA ALA A 15 -5.66 -27.93 31.07
C ALA A 15 -6.56 -26.88 30.42
N SER A 16 -6.56 -25.67 30.98
CA SER A 16 -7.14 -24.49 30.34
C SER A 16 -6.34 -24.17 29.09
N PHE A 17 -6.82 -24.71 28.00
CA PHE A 17 -6.32 -24.37 26.67
C PHE A 17 -6.82 -22.94 26.34
N LEU A 18 -6.09 -21.96 26.82
CA LEU A 18 -6.26 -20.57 26.37
C LEU A 18 -5.81 -20.49 24.92
N LEU A 19 -6.77 -20.72 24.03
CA LEU A 19 -6.62 -20.46 22.61
C LEU A 19 -6.55 -18.94 22.45
N ALA A 20 -5.34 -18.39 22.50
CA ALA A 20 -5.09 -17.01 22.14
C ALA A 20 -5.39 -16.89 20.65
N LEU A 21 -6.59 -16.39 20.30
CA LEU A 21 -6.87 -15.87 18.96
C LEU A 21 -5.98 -14.64 18.76
N ALA A 22 -4.80 -14.87 18.23
CA ALA A 22 -4.03 -13.80 17.65
C ALA A 22 -4.82 -13.29 16.42
N SER A 23 -5.66 -12.29 16.63
CA SER A 23 -6.28 -11.53 15.54
C SER A 23 -5.15 -10.80 14.82
N ALA A 24 -4.59 -11.45 13.81
CA ALA A 24 -3.72 -10.79 12.86
C ALA A 24 -4.59 -9.77 12.11
N SER A 25 -4.58 -8.53 12.58
CA SER A 25 -5.12 -7.41 11.84
C SER A 25 -4.25 -7.24 10.61
N HIS A 26 -4.57 -7.96 9.55
CA HIS A 26 -4.07 -7.65 8.24
C HIS A 26 -4.68 -6.30 7.90
N LEU A 27 -3.86 -5.25 7.91
CA LEU A 27 -4.17 -4.02 7.22
C LEU A 27 -4.32 -4.43 5.74
N ALA A 28 -5.55 -4.77 5.37
CA ALA A 28 -5.90 -4.97 3.99
C ALA A 28 -5.71 -3.60 3.32
N MET A 29 -4.63 -3.43 2.58
CA MET A 29 -4.58 -2.39 1.56
C MET A 29 -5.80 -2.65 0.68
N ALA A 30 -6.67 -1.64 0.57
CA ALA A 30 -7.86 -1.77 -0.25
C ALA A 30 -7.40 -2.19 -1.65
N ASP A 31 -7.84 -3.38 -2.06
CA ASP A 31 -7.45 -3.93 -3.35
C ASP A 31 -8.12 -3.09 -4.44
N ILE A 32 -7.31 -2.31 -5.18
CA ILE A 32 -7.82 -1.45 -6.25
C ILE A 32 -8.33 -2.34 -7.37
N SER A 33 -9.62 -2.25 -7.69
CA SER A 33 -10.23 -3.10 -8.71
C SER A 33 -9.53 -2.96 -10.06
N THR A 34 -9.60 -3.99 -10.89
CA THR A 34 -8.96 -4.00 -12.22
C THR A 34 -9.47 -2.85 -13.11
N GLU A 35 -10.78 -2.54 -13.02
CA GLU A 35 -11.38 -1.41 -13.73
C GLU A 35 -10.72 -0.10 -13.27
N ARG A 36 -10.61 0.09 -11.96
CA ARG A 36 -9.99 1.29 -11.41
C ARG A 36 -8.51 1.39 -11.75
N GLN A 37 -7.77 0.28 -11.74
CA GLN A 37 -6.38 0.26 -12.21
C GLN A 37 -6.26 0.74 -13.67
N SER A 38 -7.17 0.31 -14.53
CA SER A 38 -7.20 0.75 -15.94
C SER A 38 -7.45 2.26 -16.06
N GLU A 39 -8.38 2.80 -15.26
CA GLU A 39 -8.63 4.25 -15.18
C GLU A 39 -7.41 5.01 -14.67
N LEU A 40 -6.73 4.50 -13.66
CA LEU A 40 -5.51 5.11 -13.11
C LEU A 40 -4.36 5.12 -14.13
N ILE A 41 -4.19 4.06 -14.92
CA ILE A 41 -3.21 4.04 -16.03
C ILE A 41 -3.59 5.06 -17.09
N TYR A 42 -4.87 5.18 -17.42
CA TYR A 42 -5.34 6.20 -18.36
C TYR A 42 -5.06 7.61 -17.84
N LEU A 43 -5.41 7.91 -16.60
CA LEU A 43 -5.13 9.18 -15.93
C LEU A 43 -3.63 9.47 -15.94
N LEU A 44 -2.80 8.49 -15.58
CA LEU A 44 -1.36 8.64 -15.58
C LEU A 44 -0.82 9.00 -16.97
N LYS A 45 -1.29 8.32 -18.01
CA LYS A 45 -0.83 8.57 -19.39
C LYS A 45 -1.33 9.89 -19.94
N GLN A 46 -2.56 10.28 -19.65
CA GLN A 46 -3.18 11.48 -20.23
C GLN A 46 -2.89 12.73 -19.39
N ASP A 47 -3.18 12.68 -18.11
CA ASP A 47 -3.10 13.87 -17.25
C ASP A 47 -1.68 14.11 -16.73
N CYS A 48 -1.03 13.11 -16.13
CA CYS A 48 0.37 13.25 -15.74
C CYS A 48 1.26 13.41 -16.97
N GLY A 49 0.98 12.65 -18.04
CA GLY A 49 1.71 12.73 -19.30
C GLY A 49 1.63 14.10 -19.98
N SER A 50 0.56 14.86 -19.78
CA SER A 50 0.42 16.20 -20.37
C SER A 50 1.56 17.15 -19.95
N CYS A 51 2.08 17.00 -18.72
CA CYS A 51 3.21 17.78 -18.22
C CYS A 51 4.53 17.00 -18.22
N HIS A 52 4.49 15.71 -17.90
CA HIS A 52 5.68 14.86 -17.78
C HIS A 52 6.09 14.16 -19.09
N GLY A 53 5.39 14.46 -20.18
CA GLY A 53 5.56 13.83 -21.49
C GLY A 53 4.64 12.63 -21.65
N MET A 54 4.05 12.46 -22.84
CA MET A 54 3.12 11.37 -23.14
C MET A 54 3.78 9.98 -23.07
N THR A 55 5.11 9.93 -23.14
CA THR A 55 5.94 8.76 -22.92
C THR A 55 6.66 8.81 -21.58
N LEU A 56 6.29 9.75 -20.69
CA LEU A 56 6.89 9.98 -19.37
C LEU A 56 8.39 10.30 -19.39
N LYS A 57 8.92 10.70 -20.53
CA LYS A 57 10.34 11.05 -20.72
C LYS A 57 10.66 12.50 -20.38
N GLY A 58 9.69 13.25 -19.86
CA GLY A 58 9.82 14.64 -19.50
C GLY A 58 9.14 15.57 -20.50
N GLY A 59 8.83 16.77 -20.03
CA GLY A 59 8.19 17.87 -20.74
C GLY A 59 8.30 19.12 -19.87
N LEU A 60 7.19 19.77 -19.53
CA LEU A 60 7.17 20.82 -18.52
C LEU A 60 7.63 20.31 -17.15
N GLY A 61 7.26 19.08 -16.79
CA GLY A 61 7.75 18.39 -15.63
C GLY A 61 8.92 17.45 -15.95
N PRO A 62 9.63 16.95 -14.92
CA PRO A 62 10.73 16.01 -15.12
C PRO A 62 10.23 14.66 -15.62
N ALA A 63 11.14 13.84 -16.17
CA ALA A 63 10.83 12.47 -16.55
C ALA A 63 10.36 11.64 -15.34
N LEU A 64 9.40 10.73 -15.57
CA LEU A 64 8.86 9.80 -14.59
C LEU A 64 9.24 8.34 -14.94
N LEU A 65 10.43 8.14 -15.47
CA LEU A 65 10.95 6.83 -15.81
C LEU A 65 11.56 6.16 -14.58
N PRO A 66 11.61 4.81 -14.52
CA PRO A 66 12.20 4.09 -13.40
C PRO A 66 13.61 4.58 -13.02
N GLU A 67 14.46 4.82 -14.01
CA GLU A 67 15.81 5.33 -13.80
C GLU A 67 15.85 6.73 -13.20
N THR A 68 14.89 7.59 -13.54
CA THR A 68 14.75 8.95 -12.98
C THR A 68 14.25 8.93 -11.55
N LEU A 69 13.42 7.94 -11.22
CA LEU A 69 12.82 7.78 -9.91
C LEU A 69 13.63 6.87 -8.99
N TYR A 70 14.68 6.25 -9.51
CA TYR A 70 15.55 5.37 -8.73
C TYR A 70 16.09 6.05 -7.47
N GLY A 71 16.02 5.34 -6.35
CA GLY A 71 16.49 5.85 -5.06
C GLY A 71 15.60 6.90 -4.39
N LYS A 72 14.51 7.33 -5.04
CA LYS A 72 13.53 8.23 -4.40
C LYS A 72 12.60 7.43 -3.51
N PRO A 73 12.42 7.82 -2.22
CA PRO A 73 11.47 7.15 -1.33
C PRO A 73 10.04 7.19 -1.89
N LYS A 74 9.33 6.07 -1.77
CA LYS A 74 7.92 5.97 -2.20
C LYS A 74 7.06 7.06 -1.56
N GLU A 75 7.24 7.28 -0.27
CA GLU A 75 6.48 8.26 0.52
C GLU A 75 6.67 9.69 0.00
N LEU A 76 7.87 10.03 -0.44
CA LEU A 76 8.15 11.33 -1.06
C LEU A 76 7.37 11.49 -2.36
N LEU A 77 7.35 10.47 -3.21
CA LEU A 77 6.64 10.50 -4.49
C LEU A 77 5.13 10.57 -4.28
N VAL A 78 4.59 9.77 -3.37
CA VAL A 78 3.18 9.78 -3.00
C VAL A 78 2.75 11.16 -2.49
N THR A 79 3.50 11.73 -1.56
CA THR A 79 3.22 13.08 -1.04
C THR A 79 3.28 14.11 -2.15
N THR A 80 4.26 14.01 -3.06
CA THR A 80 4.39 14.91 -4.21
C THR A 80 3.18 14.83 -5.14
N ILE A 81 2.64 13.65 -5.38
CA ILE A 81 1.42 13.46 -6.16
C ILE A 81 0.23 14.10 -5.44
N LEU A 82 -0.01 13.74 -4.19
CA LEU A 82 -1.20 14.16 -3.47
C LEU A 82 -1.23 15.66 -3.18
N GLU A 83 -0.10 16.24 -2.77
CA GLU A 83 -0.03 17.64 -2.35
C GLU A 83 0.44 18.57 -3.49
N GLY A 84 0.90 18.03 -4.61
CA GLY A 84 1.53 18.83 -5.67
C GLY A 84 2.87 19.42 -5.21
N ARG A 85 3.36 20.37 -5.97
CA ARG A 85 4.59 21.11 -5.63
C ARG A 85 4.27 22.59 -5.60
N ILE A 86 4.19 23.14 -4.39
CA ILE A 86 3.88 24.56 -4.16
C ILE A 86 4.85 25.45 -4.93
N GLY A 87 4.31 26.47 -5.62
CA GLY A 87 5.09 27.40 -6.43
C GLY A 87 5.49 26.86 -7.81
N THR A 88 4.99 25.68 -8.19
CA THR A 88 5.21 25.07 -9.51
C THR A 88 3.86 24.77 -10.20
N ALA A 89 3.91 24.36 -11.47
CA ALA A 89 2.73 23.99 -12.23
C ALA A 89 2.09 22.66 -11.80
N MET A 90 2.78 21.86 -10.97
CA MET A 90 2.25 20.57 -10.53
C MET A 90 1.16 20.76 -9.46
N PRO A 91 -0.12 20.46 -9.78
CA PRO A 91 -1.22 20.64 -8.85
C PRO A 91 -1.31 19.50 -7.83
N PRO A 92 -2.04 19.67 -6.72
CA PRO A 92 -2.38 18.59 -5.82
C PRO A 92 -3.44 17.68 -6.44
N TRP A 93 -3.25 16.36 -6.33
CA TRP A 93 -4.16 15.35 -6.87
C TRP A 93 -5.05 14.69 -5.79
N LYS A 94 -4.93 15.07 -4.53
CA LYS A 94 -5.68 14.50 -3.40
C LYS A 94 -7.20 14.60 -3.49
N THR A 95 -7.73 15.45 -4.36
CA THR A 95 -9.17 15.55 -4.62
C THR A 95 -9.66 14.50 -5.63
N MET A 96 -8.75 13.87 -6.37
CA MET A 96 -9.04 12.89 -7.42
C MET A 96 -8.47 11.51 -7.13
N LEU A 97 -7.46 11.43 -6.26
CA LEU A 97 -6.76 10.20 -5.89
C LEU A 97 -6.79 10.00 -4.38
N THR A 98 -7.05 8.77 -3.98
CA THR A 98 -6.84 8.34 -2.59
C THR A 98 -5.35 8.11 -2.33
N GLN A 99 -4.99 7.94 -1.05
CA GLN A 99 -3.64 7.57 -0.65
C GLN A 99 -3.19 6.26 -1.34
N ASP A 100 -4.04 5.22 -1.30
CA ASP A 100 -3.73 3.91 -1.88
C ASP A 100 -3.54 3.99 -3.40
N GLU A 101 -4.35 4.79 -4.09
CA GLU A 101 -4.23 5.02 -5.53
C GLU A 101 -2.93 5.75 -5.89
N ALA A 102 -2.54 6.75 -5.12
CA ALA A 102 -1.27 7.45 -5.32
C ALA A 102 -0.07 6.54 -5.05
N GLU A 103 -0.17 5.66 -4.04
CA GLU A 103 0.84 4.63 -3.79
C GLU A 103 0.94 3.64 -4.96
N TRP A 104 -0.20 3.18 -5.45
CA TRP A 104 -0.25 2.27 -6.58
C TRP A 104 0.37 2.91 -7.85
N ILE A 105 -0.01 4.15 -8.17
CA ILE A 105 0.58 4.91 -9.29
C ILE A 105 2.10 5.03 -9.11
N THR A 106 2.56 5.35 -7.91
CA THR A 106 4.00 5.45 -7.61
C THR A 106 4.73 4.15 -7.91
N VAL A 107 4.16 3.01 -7.51
CA VAL A 107 4.73 1.70 -7.81
C VAL A 107 4.78 1.45 -9.32
N GLN A 108 3.71 1.76 -10.05
CA GLN A 108 3.69 1.63 -11.52
C GLN A 108 4.80 2.47 -12.17
N LEU A 109 5.00 3.70 -11.73
CA LEU A 109 6.05 4.59 -12.23
C LEU A 109 7.45 4.02 -11.95
N GLN A 110 7.70 3.55 -10.72
CA GLN A 110 9.00 2.99 -10.34
C GLN A 110 9.34 1.67 -11.06
N GLN A 111 8.32 0.91 -11.46
CA GLN A 111 8.49 -0.34 -12.20
C GLN A 111 8.47 -0.18 -13.71
N GLY A 112 8.09 0.97 -14.19
CA GLY A 112 7.83 1.24 -15.60
C GLY A 112 6.39 0.92 -16.00
N VAL A 113 5.66 1.93 -16.43
CA VAL A 113 4.26 1.82 -16.85
C VAL A 113 4.16 0.99 -18.12
N LYS A 114 3.37 -0.07 -18.09
CA LYS A 114 3.11 -0.95 -19.24
C LYS A 114 1.89 -0.51 -20.06
#